data_2fce9c8b90e5ee390ce4cefa2105a9f4
#
_entry.id   2fce9c8b90e5ee390ce4cefa2105a9f4
#
_cell.length_a   1.000
_cell.length_b   1.000
_cell.length_c   1.000
_cell.angle_alpha   90.00
_cell.angle_beta   90.00
_cell.angle_gamma   90.00
#
_symmetry.space_group_name_H-M   'P 1'
#
loop_
_entity.id
_entity.type
_entity.pdbx_description
1 polymer ?
#
loop_
_entity_poly.entity_id
_entity_poly.type
_entity_poly.pdbx_seq_one_letter_code
_entity_poly.pdbx_strand_id
1 'polypeptide(L)'
;MVYNMTKRINPTINALSTIVILVIVLVMVFANVLPKILEKHASKHAKKIQRVIALLLVFALGFGLIKCGGSAAENHVLKVYNAGEYMDLDLLTQFEQEYNCTVVYETFESNEMMYTKLSGGESYDVLIPSDYMIERLIKEDYLQYIDWDLIPNKGSLMDEVMNKSYDPGNRYSCPYFWGTVGILYDTTVVDPADLQEGWDLLRDTKYKGNIYMYDSERDSFMIALKALGYSMNTTDENQIQEAYQWLVDQRNTMDPIYAGDDVIDNMISGNKAMAVVYSGDASYIISENPNMDYFTPSQGTNNWYDAMVITRDCNETELAHQFINFMLNEESALSNTEEVGYTSPVKSVYETMITGEYEGVSSYIPDFENPNSEIFRYQEPKIKQKYAELWTKIKAE
;
A
#
# COMPACT_ATOMS: atom_id res chain seq x y z
N MET A 1 -7.47 4.85 20.27
CA MET A 1 -7.59 3.38 20.33
C MET A 1 -6.20 2.80 20.48
N VAL A 2 -5.87 2.15 21.60
CA VAL A 2 -4.54 1.57 21.80
C VAL A 2 -4.48 0.32 20.94
N TYR A 3 -3.80 0.41 19.80
CA TYR A 3 -3.55 -0.72 18.91
C TYR A 3 -2.73 -1.75 19.69
N ASN A 4 -3.35 -2.87 20.02
CA ASN A 4 -2.67 -4.05 20.55
C ASN A 4 -1.79 -4.61 19.43
N MET A 5 -0.54 -4.16 19.37
CA MET A 5 0.54 -4.87 18.67
C MET A 5 0.81 -6.21 19.38
N THR A 6 -0.11 -7.14 19.27
CA THR A 6 0.24 -8.55 19.42
C THR A 6 0.81 -8.98 18.07
N LYS A 7 2.14 -8.86 17.91
CA LYS A 7 2.85 -9.64 16.90
C LYS A 7 2.26 -11.06 16.92
N ARG A 8 1.47 -11.43 15.93
CA ARG A 8 1.10 -12.82 15.69
C ARG A 8 2.38 -13.54 15.31
N ILE A 9 3.01 -14.14 16.31
CA ILE A 9 4.17 -15.01 16.07
C ILE A 9 3.62 -16.20 15.28
N ASN A 10 4.11 -16.37 14.05
CA ASN A 10 3.71 -17.45 13.15
C ASN A 10 3.65 -18.78 13.93
N PRO A 11 2.51 -19.51 13.96
CA PRO A 11 2.34 -20.75 14.69
C PRO A 11 3.41 -21.79 14.38
N THR A 12 3.92 -21.78 13.13
CA THR A 12 4.99 -22.69 12.68
C THR A 12 6.32 -22.37 13.34
N ILE A 13 6.66 -21.09 13.57
CA ILE A 13 7.88 -20.67 14.28
C ILE A 13 7.76 -21.04 15.77
N ASN A 14 6.58 -20.89 16.35
CA ASN A 14 6.32 -21.30 17.73
C ASN A 14 6.39 -22.81 17.88
N ALA A 15 5.85 -23.59 16.94
CA ALA A 15 5.93 -25.04 16.92
C ALA A 15 7.39 -25.51 16.77
N LEU A 16 8.16 -24.92 15.86
CA LEU A 16 9.56 -25.23 15.63
C LEU A 16 10.42 -24.90 16.86
N SER A 17 10.22 -23.71 17.44
CA SER A 17 10.91 -23.29 18.67
C SER A 17 10.58 -24.21 19.85
N THR A 18 9.33 -24.63 19.98
CA THR A 18 8.90 -25.57 21.04
C THR A 18 9.53 -26.94 20.84
N ILE A 19 9.59 -27.44 19.61
CA ILE A 19 10.24 -28.72 19.29
C ILE A 19 11.74 -28.65 19.59
N VAL A 20 12.43 -27.58 19.19
CA VAL A 20 13.85 -27.35 19.47
C VAL A 20 14.11 -27.31 20.99
N ILE A 21 13.29 -26.59 21.76
CA ILE A 21 13.41 -26.51 23.21
C ILE A 21 13.19 -27.90 23.84
N LEU A 22 12.17 -28.66 23.40
CA LEU A 22 11.91 -30.01 23.87
C LEU A 22 13.07 -30.97 23.59
N VAL A 23 13.67 -30.88 22.39
CA VAL A 23 14.85 -31.69 22.03
C VAL A 23 16.04 -31.31 22.92
N ILE A 24 16.30 -30.02 23.15
CA ILE A 24 17.39 -29.56 24.04
C ILE A 24 17.17 -30.04 25.47
N VAL A 25 15.96 -29.94 26.01
CA VAL A 25 15.60 -30.42 27.36
C VAL A 25 15.79 -31.94 27.43
N LEU A 26 15.33 -32.71 26.44
CA LEU A 26 15.50 -34.15 26.37
C LEU A 26 17.00 -34.53 26.36
N VAL A 27 17.81 -33.86 25.54
CA VAL A 27 19.27 -34.07 25.49
C VAL A 27 19.92 -33.74 26.84
N MET A 28 19.53 -32.65 27.50
CA MET A 28 20.02 -32.28 28.84
C MET A 28 19.64 -33.31 29.90
N VAL A 29 18.41 -33.82 29.87
CA VAL A 29 17.93 -34.86 30.81
C VAL A 29 18.72 -36.17 30.56
N PHE A 30 18.86 -36.59 29.31
CA PHE A 30 19.66 -37.79 28.97
C PHE A 30 21.12 -37.62 29.36
N ALA A 31 21.73 -36.46 29.10
CA ALA A 31 23.14 -36.23 29.40
C ALA A 31 23.45 -36.14 30.91
N ASN A 32 22.52 -35.60 31.73
CA ASN A 32 22.79 -35.33 33.14
C ASN A 32 22.09 -36.29 34.15
N VAL A 33 20.95 -36.83 33.77
CA VAL A 33 20.12 -37.67 34.69
C VAL A 33 20.40 -39.14 34.46
N LEU A 34 20.49 -39.58 33.22
CA LEU A 34 20.72 -41.00 32.89
C LEU A 34 22.04 -41.54 33.47
N PRO A 35 23.19 -40.81 33.38
CA PRO A 35 24.45 -41.29 34.03
C PRO A 35 24.30 -41.46 35.54
N LYS A 36 23.57 -40.57 36.22
CA LYS A 36 23.38 -40.63 37.68
C LYS A 36 22.51 -41.82 38.13
N ILE A 37 21.54 -42.22 37.30
CA ILE A 37 20.67 -43.37 37.58
C ILE A 37 21.42 -44.66 37.33
N LEU A 38 22.29 -44.73 36.35
CA LEU A 38 23.07 -45.91 35.98
C LEU A 38 24.37 -46.07 36.76
N GLU A 39 24.84 -45.05 37.47
CA GLU A 39 26.05 -45.07 38.29
C GLU A 39 25.97 -46.04 39.47
N LYS A 40 24.79 -46.45 39.88
CA LYS A 40 24.58 -47.33 41.04
C LYS A 40 24.99 -48.77 40.84
N HIS A 41 25.21 -49.24 39.59
CA HIS A 41 25.48 -50.67 39.29
C HIS A 41 26.45 -51.00 38.16
N ALA A 42 27.33 -50.09 37.71
CA ALA A 42 28.18 -50.37 36.55
C ALA A 42 29.69 -50.32 36.84
N SER A 43 30.44 -51.32 36.29
CA SER A 43 31.88 -51.39 36.32
C SER A 43 32.56 -50.29 35.50
N LYS A 44 33.89 -50.01 35.75
CA LYS A 44 34.66 -48.94 35.04
C LYS A 44 34.61 -49.04 33.50
N HIS A 45 34.45 -50.24 32.95
CA HIS A 45 34.37 -50.46 31.50
C HIS A 45 32.99 -50.09 30.92
N ALA A 46 31.91 -50.35 31.64
CA ALA A 46 30.56 -49.99 31.22
C ALA A 46 30.37 -48.46 31.13
N LYS A 47 31.00 -47.67 31.97
CA LYS A 47 30.97 -46.18 31.92
C LYS A 47 31.65 -45.63 30.66
N LYS A 48 32.68 -46.28 30.16
CA LYS A 48 33.37 -45.84 28.93
C LYS A 48 32.55 -46.16 27.67
N ILE A 49 31.91 -47.32 27.63
CA ILE A 49 31.02 -47.76 26.57
C ILE A 49 29.75 -46.84 26.51
N GLN A 50 29.16 -46.49 27.65
CA GLN A 50 28.00 -45.61 27.74
C GLN A 50 28.29 -44.19 27.21
N ARG A 51 29.46 -43.61 27.50
CA ARG A 51 29.87 -42.31 26.95
C ARG A 51 30.03 -42.34 25.43
N VAL A 52 30.55 -43.44 24.89
CA VAL A 52 30.68 -43.62 23.44
C VAL A 52 29.32 -43.78 22.77
N ILE A 53 28.41 -44.56 23.39
CA ILE A 53 27.03 -44.71 22.87
C ILE A 53 26.26 -43.40 22.92
N ALA A 54 26.38 -42.63 24.02
CA ALA A 54 25.74 -41.30 24.11
C ALA A 54 26.27 -40.32 23.07
N LEU A 55 27.56 -40.30 22.82
CA LEU A 55 28.19 -39.50 21.74
C LEU A 55 27.75 -39.96 20.35
N LEU A 56 27.63 -41.26 20.11
CA LEU A 56 27.16 -41.81 18.84
C LEU A 56 25.69 -41.52 18.60
N LEU A 57 24.83 -41.50 19.65
CA LEU A 57 23.44 -41.14 19.56
C LEU A 57 23.26 -39.63 19.27
N VAL A 58 24.07 -38.76 19.91
CA VAL A 58 24.07 -37.32 19.58
C VAL A 58 24.53 -37.07 18.14
N PHE A 59 25.57 -37.85 17.69
CA PHE A 59 26.00 -37.77 16.29
C PHE A 59 24.95 -38.31 15.30
N ALA A 60 24.28 -39.42 15.65
CA ALA A 60 23.23 -39.99 14.80
C ALA A 60 21.97 -39.11 14.74
N LEU A 61 21.58 -38.42 15.83
CA LEU A 61 20.50 -37.41 15.82
C LEU A 61 20.92 -36.17 15.05
N GLY A 62 22.17 -35.72 15.17
CA GLY A 62 22.71 -34.60 14.37
C GLY A 62 22.77 -34.92 12.87
N PHE A 63 23.18 -36.14 12.52
CA PHE A 63 23.26 -36.62 11.11
C PHE A 63 21.88 -36.99 10.55
N GLY A 64 20.91 -37.38 11.40
CA GLY A 64 19.53 -37.65 10.99
C GLY A 64 18.79 -36.37 10.57
N LEU A 65 19.09 -35.26 11.23
CA LEU A 65 18.55 -33.93 10.86
C LEU A 65 19.19 -33.36 9.57
N ILE A 66 20.43 -33.78 9.24
CA ILE A 66 21.13 -33.36 8.02
C ILE A 66 20.69 -34.19 6.80
N LYS A 67 20.15 -35.41 6.97
CA LYS A 67 19.69 -36.27 5.87
C LYS A 67 18.21 -36.14 5.50
N CYS A 68 17.44 -35.30 6.18
CA CYS A 68 16.13 -34.82 5.69
C CYS A 68 16.25 -33.56 4.78
N GLY A 69 17.47 -33.20 4.38
CA GLY A 69 17.71 -32.30 3.26
C GLY A 69 17.45 -33.03 1.96
N GLY A 70 16.22 -33.06 1.50
CA GLY A 70 15.92 -33.12 0.07
C GLY A 70 16.81 -32.07 -0.63
N SER A 71 17.13 -32.27 -1.90
CA SER A 71 17.85 -31.31 -2.75
C SER A 71 17.51 -29.90 -2.29
N ALA A 72 18.52 -29.07 -2.02
CA ALA A 72 18.29 -27.67 -1.72
C ALA A 72 17.42 -27.14 -2.87
N ALA A 73 16.12 -27.02 -2.64
CA ALA A 73 15.28 -26.23 -3.50
C ALA A 73 15.92 -24.84 -3.44
N GLU A 74 16.29 -24.28 -4.56
CA GLU A 74 16.71 -22.88 -4.62
C GLU A 74 15.64 -22.11 -3.86
N ASN A 75 16.04 -21.44 -2.79
CA ASN A 75 15.12 -20.69 -1.96
C ASN A 75 14.90 -19.35 -2.69
N HIS A 76 13.89 -19.31 -3.56
CA HIS A 76 13.53 -18.12 -4.29
C HIS A 76 13.03 -17.07 -3.31
N VAL A 77 13.59 -15.86 -3.39
CA VAL A 77 13.25 -14.74 -2.50
C VAL A 77 12.76 -13.59 -3.34
N LEU A 78 11.49 -13.24 -3.18
CA LEU A 78 10.87 -12.08 -3.82
C LEU A 78 10.87 -10.90 -2.87
N LYS A 79 11.42 -9.77 -3.27
CA LYS A 79 11.41 -8.53 -2.51
C LYS A 79 10.32 -7.59 -3.02
N VAL A 80 9.30 -7.36 -2.20
CA VAL A 80 8.17 -6.49 -2.51
C VAL A 80 8.24 -5.22 -1.65
N TYR A 81 8.13 -4.05 -2.27
CA TYR A 81 8.15 -2.76 -1.61
C TYR A 81 6.88 -1.98 -1.93
N ASN A 82 6.05 -1.75 -0.93
CA ASN A 82 4.70 -1.19 -1.06
C ASN A 82 4.51 0.01 -0.13
N ALA A 83 3.40 0.72 -0.25
CA ALA A 83 2.98 1.69 0.76
C ALA A 83 2.62 0.99 2.09
N GLY A 84 2.62 1.74 3.19
CA GLY A 84 2.16 1.24 4.49
C GLY A 84 0.67 0.93 4.48
N GLU A 85 0.24 -0.12 5.18
CA GLU A 85 -1.17 -0.53 5.35
C GLU A 85 -1.94 -0.68 4.02
N TYR A 86 -1.26 -1.17 3.00
CA TYR A 86 -1.74 -1.18 1.62
C TYR A 86 -1.78 -2.58 1.00
N MET A 87 -1.86 -3.61 1.83
CA MET A 87 -1.98 -5.01 1.42
C MET A 87 -2.47 -5.90 2.57
N ASP A 88 -3.34 -6.86 2.27
CA ASP A 88 -3.63 -7.99 3.15
C ASP A 88 -2.38 -8.87 3.27
N LEU A 89 -1.76 -8.87 4.45
CA LEU A 89 -0.50 -9.59 4.68
C LEU A 89 -0.67 -11.11 4.73
N ASP A 90 -1.87 -11.62 4.91
CA ASP A 90 -2.14 -13.06 4.87
C ASP A 90 -1.95 -13.60 3.43
N LEU A 91 -2.13 -12.76 2.39
CA LEU A 91 -1.86 -13.10 0.99
C LEU A 91 -0.38 -13.38 0.73
N LEU A 92 0.53 -12.72 1.44
CA LEU A 92 1.96 -13.02 1.32
C LEU A 92 2.27 -14.44 1.78
N THR A 93 1.66 -14.85 2.90
CA THR A 93 1.80 -16.23 3.41
C THR A 93 1.20 -17.27 2.45
N GLN A 94 0.06 -16.95 1.83
CA GLN A 94 -0.57 -17.82 0.82
C GLN A 94 0.33 -17.95 -0.42
N PHE A 95 0.85 -16.83 -0.92
CA PHE A 95 1.77 -16.82 -2.05
C PHE A 95 3.05 -17.63 -1.77
N GLU A 96 3.67 -17.46 -0.59
CA GLU A 96 4.85 -18.23 -0.18
C GLU A 96 4.60 -19.74 -0.19
N GLN A 97 3.42 -20.17 0.28
CA GLN A 97 3.04 -21.58 0.31
C GLN A 97 2.77 -22.13 -1.08
N GLU A 98 2.08 -21.36 -1.95
CA GLU A 98 1.72 -21.80 -3.30
C GLU A 98 2.93 -21.92 -4.22
N TYR A 99 3.85 -20.96 -4.13
CA TYR A 99 5.02 -20.87 -5.02
C TYR A 99 6.31 -21.39 -4.39
N ASN A 100 6.26 -21.91 -3.14
CA ASN A 100 7.42 -22.43 -2.40
C ASN A 100 8.59 -21.44 -2.40
N CYS A 101 8.34 -20.20 -2.05
CA CYS A 101 9.28 -19.08 -2.00
C CYS A 101 9.25 -18.37 -0.64
N THR A 102 10.05 -17.33 -0.51
CA THR A 102 10.00 -16.40 0.63
C THR A 102 9.76 -15.00 0.09
N VAL A 103 8.82 -14.25 0.69
CA VAL A 103 8.58 -12.84 0.36
C VAL A 103 9.18 -11.95 1.45
N VAL A 104 10.09 -11.08 1.04
CA VAL A 104 10.58 -9.98 1.89
C VAL A 104 9.74 -8.76 1.57
N TYR A 105 8.82 -8.43 2.47
CA TYR A 105 7.91 -7.32 2.31
C TYR A 105 8.38 -6.13 3.13
N GLU A 106 8.60 -5.00 2.48
CA GLU A 106 8.93 -3.72 3.11
C GLU A 106 7.89 -2.65 2.73
N THR A 107 7.78 -1.62 3.56
CA THR A 107 6.85 -0.50 3.31
C THR A 107 7.57 0.84 3.25
N PHE A 108 7.02 1.76 2.45
CA PHE A 108 7.48 3.14 2.35
C PHE A 108 6.37 4.11 2.79
N GLU A 109 6.79 5.24 3.35
CA GLU A 109 5.87 6.32 3.75
C GLU A 109 5.49 7.25 2.58
N SER A 110 6.33 7.30 1.54
CA SER A 110 6.07 8.09 0.32
C SER A 110 6.81 7.55 -0.89
N ASN A 111 6.26 7.80 -2.08
CA ASN A 111 6.91 7.46 -3.35
C ASN A 111 8.32 8.08 -3.47
N GLU A 112 8.54 9.25 -2.88
CA GLU A 112 9.84 9.93 -2.86
C GLU A 112 10.86 9.19 -1.99
N MET A 113 10.46 8.64 -0.85
CA MET A 113 11.32 7.81 -0.01
C MET A 113 11.64 6.49 -0.70
N MET A 114 10.65 5.84 -1.32
CA MET A 114 10.84 4.65 -2.12
C MET A 114 11.88 4.90 -3.23
N TYR A 115 11.69 5.98 -4.01
CA TYR A 115 12.63 6.37 -5.05
C TYR A 115 14.05 6.64 -4.51
N THR A 116 14.16 7.29 -3.36
CA THR A 116 15.46 7.61 -2.74
C THR A 116 16.23 6.35 -2.39
N LYS A 117 15.57 5.33 -1.82
CA LYS A 117 16.19 4.03 -1.53
C LYS A 117 16.62 3.31 -2.82
N LEU A 118 15.71 3.23 -3.80
CA LEU A 118 16.00 2.59 -5.08
C LEU A 118 17.18 3.24 -5.80
N SER A 119 17.19 4.59 -5.90
CA SER A 119 18.29 5.33 -6.52
C SER A 119 19.58 5.31 -5.69
N GLY A 120 19.49 5.03 -4.38
CA GLY A 120 20.60 4.80 -3.48
C GLY A 120 21.27 3.41 -3.65
N GLY A 121 20.69 2.54 -4.48
CA GLY A 121 21.23 1.21 -4.81
C GLY A 121 20.63 0.06 -4.00
N GLU A 122 19.55 0.29 -3.24
CA GLU A 122 18.77 -0.81 -2.67
C GLU A 122 17.99 -1.53 -3.78
N SER A 123 17.93 -2.86 -3.70
CA SER A 123 17.30 -3.69 -4.72
C SER A 123 15.98 -4.28 -4.24
N TYR A 124 14.97 -4.16 -5.06
CA TYR A 124 13.64 -4.75 -4.92
C TYR A 124 13.26 -5.43 -6.22
N ASP A 125 12.33 -6.38 -6.17
CA ASP A 125 11.83 -7.09 -7.36
C ASP A 125 10.53 -6.47 -7.85
N VAL A 126 9.56 -6.26 -6.94
CA VAL A 126 8.27 -5.64 -7.22
C VAL A 126 8.12 -4.37 -6.39
N LEU A 127 7.70 -3.28 -7.03
CA LEU A 127 7.30 -2.04 -6.38
C LEU A 127 5.82 -1.78 -6.67
N ILE A 128 5.14 -1.06 -5.75
CA ILE A 128 3.74 -0.64 -5.95
C ILE A 128 3.64 0.88 -5.77
N PRO A 129 4.16 1.66 -6.72
CA PRO A 129 4.12 3.12 -6.71
C PRO A 129 2.89 3.70 -7.41
N SER A 130 2.68 4.99 -7.21
CA SER A 130 1.67 5.77 -7.91
C SER A 130 2.10 6.18 -9.34
N ASP A 131 1.14 6.50 -10.15
CA ASP A 131 1.21 6.84 -11.57
C ASP A 131 2.36 7.79 -11.96
N TYR A 132 2.49 8.94 -11.32
CA TYR A 132 3.56 9.90 -11.60
C TYR A 132 4.97 9.38 -11.29
N MET A 133 5.07 8.50 -10.29
CA MET A 133 6.32 7.86 -9.94
C MET A 133 6.65 6.74 -10.93
N ILE A 134 5.64 5.99 -11.39
CA ILE A 134 5.82 5.01 -12.48
C ILE A 134 6.34 5.71 -13.72
N GLU A 135 5.76 6.86 -14.11
CA GLU A 135 6.25 7.66 -15.24
C GLU A 135 7.71 8.06 -15.06
N ARG A 136 8.12 8.45 -13.86
CA ARG A 136 9.50 8.75 -13.53
C ARG A 136 10.42 7.55 -13.67
N LEU A 137 10.03 6.42 -13.06
CA LEU A 137 10.82 5.18 -13.09
C LEU A 137 11.02 4.67 -14.53
N ILE A 138 10.01 4.81 -15.38
CA ILE A 138 10.10 4.49 -16.82
C ILE A 138 11.12 5.42 -17.51
N LYS A 139 11.01 6.73 -17.30
CA LYS A 139 11.91 7.72 -17.92
C LYS A 139 13.36 7.54 -17.51
N GLU A 140 13.60 7.12 -16.28
CA GLU A 140 14.93 6.94 -15.70
C GLU A 140 15.45 5.49 -15.83
N ASP A 141 14.72 4.63 -16.58
CA ASP A 141 15.12 3.24 -16.91
C ASP A 141 15.32 2.34 -15.68
N TYR A 142 14.41 2.46 -14.67
CA TYR A 142 14.40 1.62 -13.48
C TYR A 142 13.54 0.37 -13.60
N LEU A 143 12.71 0.26 -14.65
CA LEU A 143 11.72 -0.80 -14.80
C LEU A 143 12.04 -1.70 -15.99
N GLN A 144 11.63 -2.96 -15.91
CA GLN A 144 11.57 -3.86 -17.04
C GLN A 144 10.13 -4.00 -17.56
N TYR A 145 9.99 -4.52 -18.79
CA TYR A 145 8.68 -4.79 -19.36
C TYR A 145 7.96 -5.92 -18.62
N ILE A 146 6.66 -5.78 -18.48
CA ILE A 146 5.79 -6.87 -18.07
C ILE A 146 5.59 -7.83 -19.26
N ASP A 147 5.85 -9.09 -19.04
CA ASP A 147 5.47 -10.16 -19.95
C ASP A 147 4.05 -10.63 -19.61
N TRP A 148 3.09 -10.08 -20.34
CA TRP A 148 1.67 -10.37 -20.13
C TRP A 148 1.29 -11.82 -20.44
N ASP A 149 2.13 -12.61 -21.09
CA ASP A 149 1.90 -14.04 -21.32
C ASP A 149 2.17 -14.86 -20.04
N LEU A 150 2.93 -14.31 -19.11
CA LEU A 150 3.14 -14.88 -17.77
C LEU A 150 2.05 -14.48 -16.76
N ILE A 151 1.05 -13.69 -17.16
CA ILE A 151 -0.05 -13.22 -16.33
C ILE A 151 -1.40 -13.71 -16.91
N PRO A 152 -1.78 -15.00 -16.68
CA PRO A 152 -3.04 -15.56 -17.16
C PRO A 152 -4.28 -14.75 -16.74
N ASN A 153 -4.27 -14.16 -15.53
CA ASN A 153 -5.39 -13.40 -14.96
C ASN A 153 -5.52 -11.98 -15.55
N LYS A 154 -4.69 -11.58 -16.53
CA LYS A 154 -4.78 -10.24 -17.16
C LYS A 154 -6.17 -9.90 -17.70
N GLY A 155 -6.94 -10.89 -18.10
CA GLY A 155 -8.31 -10.72 -18.60
C GLY A 155 -9.34 -10.36 -17.54
N SER A 156 -8.99 -10.37 -16.25
CA SER A 156 -9.85 -9.95 -15.15
C SER A 156 -9.83 -8.43 -14.94
N LEU A 157 -8.83 -7.71 -15.50
CA LEU A 157 -8.71 -6.27 -15.35
C LEU A 157 -9.81 -5.51 -16.10
N MET A 158 -10.28 -4.43 -15.52
CA MET A 158 -11.21 -3.49 -16.14
C MET A 158 -10.51 -2.70 -17.25
N ASP A 159 -11.21 -2.45 -18.36
CA ASP A 159 -10.66 -1.63 -19.46
C ASP A 159 -10.41 -0.18 -19.00
N GLU A 160 -11.22 0.31 -18.09
CA GLU A 160 -11.18 1.67 -17.55
C GLU A 160 -9.88 2.00 -16.81
N VAL A 161 -9.17 1.01 -16.27
CA VAL A 161 -7.91 1.21 -15.54
C VAL A 161 -6.68 0.96 -16.42
N MET A 162 -6.88 0.44 -17.62
CA MET A 162 -5.82 0.09 -18.56
C MET A 162 -5.42 1.27 -19.45
N ASN A 163 -4.24 1.18 -20.03
CA ASN A 163 -3.73 2.08 -21.07
C ASN A 163 -3.72 3.57 -20.66
N LYS A 164 -3.34 3.86 -19.44
CA LYS A 164 -3.29 5.23 -18.92
C LYS A 164 -2.05 5.98 -19.41
N SER A 165 -2.10 7.31 -19.34
CA SER A 165 -1.09 8.21 -19.90
C SER A 165 0.31 8.05 -19.29
N TYR A 166 0.44 7.56 -18.07
CA TYR A 166 1.74 7.32 -17.42
C TYR A 166 2.48 6.09 -17.97
N ASP A 167 1.74 5.11 -18.51
CA ASP A 167 2.29 3.90 -19.14
C ASP A 167 1.41 3.44 -20.31
N PRO A 168 1.47 4.10 -21.47
CA PRO A 168 0.66 3.72 -22.63
C PRO A 168 0.91 2.29 -23.07
N GLY A 169 -0.17 1.50 -23.13
CA GLY A 169 -0.14 0.08 -23.48
C GLY A 169 0.23 -0.85 -22.32
N ASN A 170 0.28 -0.36 -21.10
CA ASN A 170 0.63 -1.15 -19.89
C ASN A 170 1.88 -2.01 -20.11
N ARG A 171 2.95 -1.38 -20.58
CA ARG A 171 4.20 -2.07 -20.90
C ARG A 171 5.03 -2.38 -19.66
N TYR A 172 4.90 -1.59 -18.61
CA TYR A 172 5.71 -1.65 -17.40
C TYR A 172 4.90 -1.85 -16.13
N SER A 173 3.58 -1.62 -16.17
CA SER A 173 2.74 -1.56 -14.99
C SER A 173 1.48 -2.40 -15.12
N CYS A 174 1.10 -3.07 -14.02
CA CYS A 174 -0.15 -3.75 -13.84
C CYS A 174 -0.99 -3.03 -12.78
N PRO A 175 -2.21 -2.55 -13.06
CA PRO A 175 -3.04 -1.85 -12.09
C PRO A 175 -3.20 -2.63 -10.78
N TYR A 176 -3.18 -1.90 -9.65
CA TYR A 176 -3.30 -2.46 -8.30
C TYR A 176 -4.51 -1.90 -7.55
N PHE A 177 -4.57 -0.58 -7.37
CA PHE A 177 -5.73 0.16 -6.88
C PHE A 177 -5.85 1.48 -7.61
N TRP A 178 -7.01 2.11 -7.53
CA TRP A 178 -7.28 3.38 -8.19
C TRP A 178 -8.41 4.14 -7.48
N GLY A 179 -8.50 5.43 -7.74
CA GLY A 179 -9.53 6.26 -7.13
C GLY A 179 -9.40 7.72 -7.51
N THR A 180 -10.02 8.57 -6.72
CA THR A 180 -10.07 10.02 -6.91
C THR A 180 -9.71 10.75 -5.61
N VAL A 181 -9.42 12.06 -5.73
CA VAL A 181 -9.45 13.00 -4.60
C VAL A 181 -10.73 13.79 -4.70
N GLY A 182 -11.43 14.00 -3.58
CA GLY A 182 -12.68 14.73 -3.57
C GLY A 182 -12.97 15.40 -2.23
N ILE A 183 -14.19 15.85 -2.10
CA ILE A 183 -14.70 16.48 -0.87
C ILE A 183 -15.63 15.48 -0.18
N LEU A 184 -15.22 15.03 1.00
CA LEU A 184 -16.10 14.38 1.98
C LEU A 184 -16.82 15.46 2.77
N TYR A 185 -18.12 15.30 3.03
CA TYR A 185 -18.90 16.30 3.73
C TYR A 185 -19.99 15.68 4.61
N ASP A 186 -20.33 16.38 5.69
CA ASP A 186 -21.44 16.02 6.57
C ASP A 186 -22.77 16.53 5.96
N THR A 187 -23.62 15.62 5.56
CA THR A 187 -24.93 15.88 4.92
C THR A 187 -25.91 16.60 5.84
N THR A 188 -25.66 16.60 7.15
CA THR A 188 -26.51 17.32 8.14
C THR A 188 -26.05 18.75 8.32
N VAL A 189 -24.87 19.13 7.82
CA VAL A 189 -24.28 20.48 8.00
C VAL A 189 -24.15 21.21 6.68
N VAL A 190 -23.70 20.51 5.62
CA VAL A 190 -23.50 21.11 4.30
C VAL A 190 -24.80 21.11 3.51
N ASP A 191 -25.16 22.29 2.99
CA ASP A 191 -26.34 22.42 2.14
C ASP A 191 -26.07 21.75 0.78
N PRO A 192 -26.93 20.83 0.32
CA PRO A 192 -26.78 20.22 -1.00
C PRO A 192 -26.68 21.20 -2.17
N ALA A 193 -27.25 22.39 -2.04
CA ALA A 193 -27.17 23.45 -3.06
C ALA A 193 -25.72 23.98 -3.22
N ASP A 194 -24.96 24.01 -2.14
CA ASP A 194 -23.59 24.54 -2.12
C ASP A 194 -22.62 23.61 -2.82
N LEU A 195 -22.92 22.30 -2.96
CA LEU A 195 -22.07 21.34 -3.67
C LEU A 195 -21.81 21.73 -5.14
N GLN A 196 -22.68 22.55 -5.73
CA GLN A 196 -22.50 23.07 -7.08
C GLN A 196 -21.31 24.04 -7.22
N GLU A 197 -20.80 24.59 -6.12
CA GLU A 197 -19.60 25.42 -6.10
C GLU A 197 -18.33 24.62 -6.41
N GLY A 198 -18.41 23.31 -6.27
CA GLY A 198 -17.28 22.42 -6.50
C GLY A 198 -16.11 22.72 -5.58
N TRP A 199 -14.90 22.94 -6.12
CA TRP A 199 -13.73 23.26 -5.30
C TRP A 199 -13.82 24.62 -4.60
N ASP A 200 -14.62 25.57 -5.11
CA ASP A 200 -14.82 26.86 -4.46
C ASP A 200 -15.64 26.76 -3.18
N LEU A 201 -16.36 25.64 -2.93
CA LEU A 201 -16.99 25.33 -1.65
C LEU A 201 -15.98 25.38 -0.48
N LEU A 202 -14.73 25.05 -0.73
CA LEU A 202 -13.64 25.17 0.26
C LEU A 202 -13.26 26.63 0.59
N ARG A 203 -13.89 27.61 -0.07
CA ARG A 203 -13.76 29.05 0.15
C ARG A 203 -15.07 29.71 0.59
N ASP A 204 -16.16 28.98 0.69
CA ASP A 204 -17.43 29.52 1.20
C ASP A 204 -17.30 29.81 2.70
N THR A 205 -17.35 31.11 3.03
CA THR A 205 -17.19 31.60 4.40
C THR A 205 -18.27 31.10 5.36
N LYS A 206 -19.39 30.56 4.86
CA LYS A 206 -20.42 29.87 5.63
C LYS A 206 -19.80 28.69 6.45
N TYR A 207 -18.75 28.06 5.93
CA TYR A 207 -18.09 26.92 6.55
C TYR A 207 -16.72 27.26 7.17
N LYS A 208 -16.47 28.54 7.43
CA LYS A 208 -15.20 28.98 8.04
C LYS A 208 -14.87 28.21 9.32
N GLY A 209 -13.63 27.73 9.42
CA GLY A 209 -13.14 26.95 10.56
C GLY A 209 -13.63 25.50 10.61
N ASN A 210 -14.42 25.05 9.59
CA ASN A 210 -15.02 23.72 9.54
C ASN A 210 -14.51 22.84 8.40
N ILE A 211 -13.23 23.04 7.99
CA ILE A 211 -12.63 22.34 6.85
C ILE A 211 -11.34 21.69 7.26
N TYR A 212 -11.13 20.43 6.84
CA TYR A 212 -9.82 19.79 6.74
C TYR A 212 -9.34 19.87 5.30
N MET A 213 -8.13 20.41 5.10
CA MET A 213 -7.38 20.32 3.85
C MET A 213 -6.33 19.20 3.99
N TYR A 214 -6.10 18.44 2.92
CA TYR A 214 -5.07 17.43 2.95
C TYR A 214 -3.67 18.07 2.98
N ASP A 215 -2.79 17.62 3.89
CA ASP A 215 -1.44 18.16 4.05
C ASP A 215 -0.49 17.63 2.96
N SER A 216 -0.86 17.89 1.72
CA SER A 216 -0.12 17.55 0.51
C SER A 216 0.00 18.77 -0.41
N GLU A 217 1.23 19.13 -0.78
CA GLU A 217 1.45 20.23 -1.74
C GLU A 217 0.78 19.93 -3.09
N ARG A 218 0.90 18.68 -3.56
CA ARG A 218 0.40 18.26 -4.87
C ARG A 218 -1.12 18.34 -4.93
N ASP A 219 -1.81 17.76 -3.95
CA ASP A 219 -3.27 17.74 -3.93
C ASP A 219 -3.85 19.13 -3.66
N SER A 220 -3.24 19.92 -2.77
CA SER A 220 -3.67 21.30 -2.52
C SER A 220 -3.54 22.18 -3.75
N PHE A 221 -2.44 22.10 -4.49
CA PHE A 221 -2.29 22.84 -5.76
C PHE A 221 -3.22 22.30 -6.85
N MET A 222 -3.47 20.98 -6.91
CA MET A 222 -4.48 20.40 -7.82
C MET A 222 -5.83 21.05 -7.61
N ILE A 223 -6.30 21.15 -6.37
CA ILE A 223 -7.57 21.78 -6.01
C ILE A 223 -7.64 23.20 -6.56
N ALA A 224 -6.65 24.03 -6.24
CA ALA A 224 -6.63 25.44 -6.66
C ALA A 224 -6.56 25.58 -8.19
N LEU A 225 -5.76 24.77 -8.86
CA LEU A 225 -5.65 24.77 -10.32
C LEU A 225 -6.97 24.37 -10.98
N LYS A 226 -7.63 23.32 -10.47
CA LYS A 226 -8.92 22.87 -10.99
C LYS A 226 -10.03 23.88 -10.71
N ALA A 227 -10.04 24.50 -9.55
CA ALA A 227 -10.96 25.62 -9.24
C ALA A 227 -10.83 26.78 -10.22
N LEU A 228 -9.60 27.07 -10.67
CA LEU A 228 -9.29 28.12 -11.66
C LEU A 228 -9.45 27.64 -13.11
N GLY A 229 -9.81 26.38 -13.37
CA GLY A 229 -9.99 25.83 -14.71
C GLY A 229 -8.68 25.52 -15.43
N TYR A 230 -7.58 25.36 -14.69
CA TYR A 230 -6.26 25.01 -15.24
C TYR A 230 -6.00 23.51 -15.16
N SER A 231 -5.03 23.05 -15.96
CA SER A 231 -4.49 21.71 -15.79
C SER A 231 -3.73 21.60 -14.47
N MET A 232 -3.96 20.52 -13.72
CA MET A 232 -3.20 20.25 -12.50
C MET A 232 -1.73 19.91 -12.76
N ASN A 233 -1.40 19.63 -14.03
CA ASN A 233 -0.04 19.35 -14.50
C ASN A 233 0.64 20.58 -15.14
N THR A 234 0.09 21.78 -14.95
CA THR A 234 0.64 22.99 -15.54
C THR A 234 2.08 23.25 -15.12
N THR A 235 2.87 23.75 -16.06
CA THR A 235 4.22 24.29 -15.82
C THR A 235 4.28 25.80 -16.04
N ASP A 236 3.14 26.45 -16.31
CA ASP A 236 3.03 27.89 -16.47
C ASP A 236 3.16 28.59 -15.11
N GLU A 237 4.20 29.43 -14.97
CA GLU A 237 4.50 30.10 -13.72
C GLU A 237 3.36 31.06 -13.27
N ASN A 238 2.58 31.63 -14.19
CA ASN A 238 1.48 32.53 -13.86
C ASN A 238 0.31 31.72 -13.27
N GLN A 239 -0.04 30.58 -13.89
CA GLN A 239 -1.09 29.69 -13.39
C GLN A 239 -0.73 29.13 -12.00
N ILE A 240 0.54 28.75 -11.82
CA ILE A 240 1.05 28.29 -10.51
C ILE A 240 0.93 29.42 -9.47
N GLN A 241 1.25 30.66 -9.86
CA GLN A 241 1.15 31.81 -8.96
C GLN A 241 -0.31 32.17 -8.62
N GLU A 242 -1.23 32.03 -9.57
CA GLU A 242 -2.68 32.23 -9.34
C GLU A 242 -3.23 31.15 -8.38
N ALA A 243 -2.84 29.89 -8.57
CA ALA A 243 -3.19 28.80 -7.67
C ALA A 243 -2.62 29.02 -6.24
N TYR A 244 -1.37 29.49 -6.13
CA TYR A 244 -0.81 29.88 -4.85
C TYR A 244 -1.65 30.98 -4.18
N GLN A 245 -2.03 32.02 -4.91
CA GLN A 245 -2.88 33.09 -4.36
C GLN A 245 -4.25 32.57 -3.92
N TRP A 246 -4.86 31.67 -4.70
CA TRP A 246 -6.11 31.01 -4.34
C TRP A 246 -5.99 30.26 -2.99
N LEU A 247 -4.89 29.54 -2.76
CA LEU A 247 -4.63 28.81 -1.51
C LEU A 247 -4.35 29.77 -0.34
N VAL A 248 -3.61 30.85 -0.56
CA VAL A 248 -3.37 31.90 0.46
C VAL A 248 -4.68 32.54 0.88
N ASP A 249 -5.52 32.91 -0.08
CA ASP A 249 -6.84 33.52 0.19
C ASP A 249 -7.75 32.54 0.94
N GLN A 250 -7.77 31.26 0.53
CA GLN A 250 -8.51 30.19 1.18
C GLN A 250 -8.05 30.04 2.64
N ARG A 251 -6.77 29.92 2.88
CA ARG A 251 -6.22 29.81 4.23
C ARG A 251 -6.60 31.00 5.11
N ASN A 252 -6.40 32.22 4.61
CA ASN A 252 -6.64 33.44 5.38
C ASN A 252 -8.13 33.68 5.69
N THR A 253 -9.01 33.24 4.80
CA THR A 253 -10.46 33.44 4.96
C THR A 253 -11.13 32.30 5.70
N MET A 254 -10.70 31.06 5.47
CA MET A 254 -11.40 29.87 5.93
C MET A 254 -10.82 29.26 7.20
N ASP A 255 -9.56 29.53 7.53
CA ASP A 255 -8.88 28.95 8.69
C ASP A 255 -8.95 27.40 8.69
N PRO A 256 -8.54 26.74 7.60
CA PRO A 256 -8.59 25.30 7.49
C PRO A 256 -7.52 24.64 8.37
N ILE A 257 -7.78 23.39 8.77
CA ILE A 257 -6.77 22.54 9.39
C ILE A 257 -6.16 21.66 8.29
N TYR A 258 -4.82 21.68 8.17
CA TYR A 258 -4.10 20.73 7.31
C TYR A 258 -3.88 19.44 8.08
N ALA A 259 -4.41 18.33 7.54
CA ALA A 259 -4.40 17.03 8.18
C ALA A 259 -3.83 15.97 7.22
N GLY A 260 -3.17 14.97 7.78
CA GLY A 260 -2.83 13.72 7.09
C GLY A 260 -3.90 12.66 7.37
N ASP A 261 -3.48 11.43 7.64
CA ASP A 261 -4.39 10.30 7.87
C ASP A 261 -5.25 10.45 9.14
N ASP A 262 -4.86 11.35 10.04
CA ASP A 262 -5.66 11.73 11.21
C ASP A 262 -7.01 12.37 10.83
N VAL A 263 -7.20 12.80 9.58
CA VAL A 263 -8.48 13.25 9.04
C VAL A 263 -9.58 12.18 9.16
N ILE A 264 -9.21 10.90 9.03
CA ILE A 264 -10.14 9.77 9.04
C ILE A 264 -10.90 9.73 10.38
N ASP A 265 -10.19 9.57 11.49
CA ASP A 265 -10.81 9.51 12.83
C ASP A 265 -11.59 10.80 13.16
N ASN A 266 -11.08 11.94 12.73
CA ASN A 266 -11.71 13.23 12.96
C ASN A 266 -13.05 13.36 12.20
N MET A 267 -13.12 12.89 10.95
CA MET A 267 -14.37 12.95 10.17
C MET A 267 -15.36 11.88 10.61
N ILE A 268 -14.93 10.68 10.98
CA ILE A 268 -15.79 9.66 11.62
C ILE A 268 -16.48 10.27 12.85
N SER A 269 -15.74 11.05 13.64
CA SER A 269 -16.29 11.74 14.83
C SER A 269 -17.15 12.97 14.53
N GLY A 270 -17.28 13.38 13.27
CA GLY A 270 -18.06 14.56 12.87
C GLY A 270 -17.48 15.90 13.35
N ASN A 271 -16.16 15.99 13.47
CA ASN A 271 -15.51 17.19 14.05
C ASN A 271 -15.53 18.42 13.14
N LYS A 272 -15.72 18.24 11.82
CA LYS A 272 -15.79 19.31 10.81
C LYS A 272 -16.90 19.02 9.80
N ALA A 273 -17.29 20.08 9.08
CA ALA A 273 -18.32 19.99 8.04
C ALA A 273 -17.82 19.28 6.78
N MET A 274 -16.53 19.42 6.44
CA MET A 274 -15.97 18.82 5.23
C MET A 274 -14.47 18.60 5.32
N ALA A 275 -13.99 17.68 4.48
CA ALA A 275 -12.57 17.36 4.34
C ALA A 275 -12.24 17.04 2.88
N VAL A 276 -11.01 17.38 2.48
CA VAL A 276 -10.43 16.85 1.24
C VAL A 276 -9.76 15.51 1.59
N VAL A 277 -10.19 14.44 0.92
CA VAL A 277 -9.72 13.08 1.18
C VAL A 277 -9.61 12.26 -0.11
N TYR A 278 -8.88 11.15 -0.05
CA TYR A 278 -8.92 10.13 -1.08
C TYR A 278 -10.22 9.32 -1.00
N SER A 279 -10.64 8.81 -2.14
CA SER A 279 -11.93 8.10 -2.26
C SER A 279 -12.02 6.83 -1.38
N GLY A 280 -10.92 6.11 -1.15
CA GLY A 280 -10.89 4.96 -0.25
C GLY A 280 -11.10 5.36 1.21
N ASP A 281 -10.40 6.41 1.68
CA ASP A 281 -10.60 6.97 3.02
C ASP A 281 -12.04 7.43 3.20
N ALA A 282 -12.62 8.08 2.16
CA ALA A 282 -14.01 8.49 2.18
C ALA A 282 -14.96 7.28 2.32
N SER A 283 -14.71 6.18 1.60
CA SER A 283 -15.50 4.96 1.69
C SER A 283 -15.50 4.40 3.11
N TYR A 284 -14.33 4.33 3.72
CA TYR A 284 -14.19 3.88 5.11
C TYR A 284 -14.91 4.84 6.09
N ILE A 285 -14.73 6.15 5.95
CA ILE A 285 -15.40 7.13 6.82
C ILE A 285 -16.93 7.05 6.68
N ILE A 286 -17.44 6.87 5.46
CA ILE A 286 -18.89 6.74 5.21
C ILE A 286 -19.45 5.46 5.85
N SER A 287 -18.69 4.35 5.84
CA SER A 287 -19.11 3.11 6.49
C SER A 287 -19.24 3.26 8.00
N GLU A 288 -18.39 4.06 8.64
CA GLU A 288 -18.38 4.30 10.09
C GLU A 288 -19.32 5.44 10.50
N ASN A 289 -19.58 6.42 9.62
CA ASN A 289 -20.46 7.55 9.88
C ASN A 289 -21.42 7.80 8.70
N PRO A 290 -22.67 7.31 8.78
CA PRO A 290 -23.64 7.38 7.69
C PRO A 290 -24.18 8.82 7.39
N ASN A 291 -23.76 9.82 8.17
CA ASN A 291 -24.05 11.22 7.84
C ASN A 291 -23.04 11.80 6.84
N MET A 292 -21.97 11.10 6.55
CA MET A 292 -20.98 11.54 5.59
C MET A 292 -21.34 11.10 4.17
N ASP A 293 -21.00 11.94 3.19
CA ASP A 293 -21.08 11.61 1.78
C ASP A 293 -19.90 12.26 1.05
N TYR A 294 -19.66 11.85 -0.19
CA TYR A 294 -18.49 12.24 -0.95
C TYR A 294 -18.86 12.66 -2.37
N PHE A 295 -18.18 13.68 -2.89
CA PHE A 295 -18.30 14.02 -4.30
C PHE A 295 -16.99 14.51 -4.90
N THR A 296 -16.85 14.32 -6.20
CA THR A 296 -15.79 14.91 -7.01
C THR A 296 -16.33 16.14 -7.73
N PRO A 297 -15.72 17.33 -7.58
CA PRO A 297 -16.17 18.55 -8.26
C PRO A 297 -16.14 18.46 -9.79
N SER A 298 -17.12 19.07 -10.44
CA SER A 298 -17.22 19.11 -11.91
C SER A 298 -16.06 19.82 -12.61
N GLN A 299 -15.31 20.65 -11.87
CA GLN A 299 -14.06 21.27 -12.35
C GLN A 299 -12.95 20.22 -12.62
N GLY A 300 -13.18 18.97 -12.23
CA GLY A 300 -12.23 17.86 -12.34
C GLY A 300 -11.36 17.69 -11.11
N THR A 301 -10.72 16.54 -11.04
CA THR A 301 -9.88 16.13 -9.93
C THR A 301 -8.70 15.29 -10.40
N ASN A 302 -7.89 14.82 -9.47
CA ASN A 302 -6.91 13.78 -9.69
C ASN A 302 -7.62 12.40 -9.72
N ASN A 303 -7.55 11.73 -10.87
CA ASN A 303 -7.79 10.29 -10.97
C ASN A 303 -6.43 9.61 -10.80
N TRP A 304 -6.19 9.00 -9.62
CA TRP A 304 -4.92 8.37 -9.32
C TRP A 304 -4.96 6.86 -9.55
N TYR A 305 -3.82 6.31 -9.91
CA TYR A 305 -3.63 4.89 -10.16
C TYR A 305 -2.32 4.43 -9.51
N ASP A 306 -2.42 3.41 -8.67
CA ASP A 306 -1.27 2.69 -8.19
C ASP A 306 -1.14 1.38 -8.95
N ALA A 307 0.08 0.95 -9.23
CA ALA A 307 0.29 -0.24 -10.03
C ALA A 307 1.53 -1.01 -9.58
N MET A 308 1.47 -2.33 -9.75
CA MET A 308 2.61 -3.23 -9.58
C MET A 308 3.55 -3.07 -10.76
N VAL A 309 4.83 -2.86 -10.48
CA VAL A 309 5.89 -2.76 -11.48
C VAL A 309 7.06 -3.67 -11.10
N ILE A 310 7.79 -4.17 -12.10
CA ILE A 310 8.96 -5.01 -11.89
C ILE A 310 10.20 -4.17 -12.14
N THR A 311 11.15 -4.17 -11.20
CA THR A 311 12.38 -3.39 -11.34
C THR A 311 13.27 -3.98 -12.43
N ARG A 312 14.08 -3.13 -13.08
CA ARG A 312 15.00 -3.57 -14.12
C ARG A 312 16.00 -4.63 -13.63
N ASP A 313 16.45 -4.50 -12.39
CA ASP A 313 17.47 -5.34 -11.78
C ASP A 313 16.87 -6.54 -11.01
N CYS A 314 15.56 -6.81 -11.18
CA CYS A 314 14.88 -7.98 -10.62
C CYS A 314 15.54 -9.27 -11.14
N ASN A 315 15.96 -10.14 -10.22
CA ASN A 315 16.54 -11.45 -10.56
C ASN A 315 15.50 -12.58 -10.54
N GLU A 316 14.36 -12.37 -9.89
CA GLU A 316 13.25 -13.32 -9.75
C GLU A 316 12.09 -12.93 -10.68
N THR A 317 12.39 -12.64 -11.95
CA THR A 317 11.41 -12.09 -12.92
C THR A 317 10.19 -12.96 -13.09
N GLU A 318 10.34 -14.29 -13.16
CA GLU A 318 9.21 -15.22 -13.28
C GLU A 318 8.34 -15.18 -12.01
N LEU A 319 8.96 -15.22 -10.83
CA LEU A 319 8.25 -15.16 -9.55
C LEU A 319 7.55 -13.80 -9.35
N ALA A 320 8.13 -12.70 -9.84
CA ALA A 320 7.50 -11.39 -9.85
C ALA A 320 6.23 -11.36 -10.71
N HIS A 321 6.25 -11.98 -11.88
CA HIS A 321 5.03 -12.13 -12.72
C HIS A 321 3.99 -13.04 -12.06
N GLN A 322 4.42 -14.13 -11.40
CA GLN A 322 3.52 -15.00 -10.64
C GLN A 322 2.86 -14.24 -9.48
N PHE A 323 3.61 -13.36 -8.80
CA PHE A 323 3.06 -12.49 -7.75
C PHE A 323 2.00 -11.53 -8.31
N ILE A 324 2.28 -10.85 -9.41
CA ILE A 324 1.30 -10.00 -10.09
C ILE A 324 0.05 -10.81 -10.48
N ASN A 325 0.25 -11.99 -11.06
CA ASN A 325 -0.87 -12.86 -11.45
C ASN A 325 -1.69 -13.34 -10.24
N PHE A 326 -1.04 -13.66 -9.13
CA PHE A 326 -1.67 -14.06 -7.87
C PHE A 326 -2.54 -12.92 -7.30
N MET A 327 -2.03 -11.67 -7.31
CA MET A 327 -2.80 -10.51 -6.85
C MET A 327 -4.00 -10.17 -7.74
N LEU A 328 -4.01 -10.62 -9.01
CA LEU A 328 -5.14 -10.50 -9.93
C LEU A 328 -6.13 -11.66 -9.85
N ASN A 329 -5.85 -12.69 -9.06
CA ASN A 329 -6.84 -13.74 -8.80
C ASN A 329 -8.02 -13.13 -8.04
N GLU A 330 -9.25 -13.53 -8.38
CA GLU A 330 -10.47 -12.98 -7.80
C GLU A 330 -10.50 -13.08 -6.27
N GLU A 331 -10.10 -14.23 -5.70
CA GLU A 331 -10.06 -14.44 -4.25
C GLU A 331 -9.02 -13.55 -3.57
N SER A 332 -7.81 -13.47 -4.15
CA SER A 332 -6.75 -12.61 -3.62
C SER A 332 -7.10 -11.12 -3.75
N ALA A 333 -7.65 -10.72 -4.90
CA ALA A 333 -8.04 -9.34 -5.15
C ALA A 333 -9.21 -8.91 -4.24
N LEU A 334 -10.16 -9.82 -3.97
CA LEU A 334 -11.28 -9.55 -3.05
C LEU A 334 -10.76 -9.36 -1.62
N SER A 335 -9.97 -10.31 -1.11
CA SER A 335 -9.37 -10.22 0.24
C SER A 335 -8.56 -8.94 0.42
N ASN A 336 -7.75 -8.60 -0.58
CA ASN A 336 -6.95 -7.39 -0.56
C ASN A 336 -7.80 -6.10 -0.59
N THR A 337 -8.91 -6.13 -1.32
CA THR A 337 -9.85 -5.00 -1.41
C THR A 337 -10.61 -4.79 -0.10
N GLU A 338 -11.07 -5.87 0.53
CA GLU A 338 -11.76 -5.83 1.83
C GLU A 338 -10.83 -5.32 2.96
N GLU A 339 -9.54 -5.68 2.93
CA GLU A 339 -8.57 -5.21 3.92
C GLU A 339 -8.20 -3.73 3.72
N VAL A 340 -7.99 -3.31 2.46
CA VAL A 340 -7.44 -1.98 2.14
C VAL A 340 -8.55 -0.93 1.95
N GLY A 341 -9.73 -1.33 1.46
CA GLY A 341 -10.88 -0.43 1.26
C GLY A 341 -10.84 0.41 -0.02
N TYR A 342 -9.83 0.26 -0.88
CA TYR A 342 -9.74 0.99 -2.15
C TYR A 342 -10.34 0.21 -3.32
N THR A 343 -10.65 0.94 -4.40
CA THR A 343 -11.34 0.37 -5.56
C THR A 343 -10.43 -0.60 -6.32
N SER A 344 -10.92 -1.84 -6.47
CA SER A 344 -10.21 -2.90 -7.17
C SER A 344 -10.12 -2.67 -8.67
N PRO A 345 -9.01 -2.99 -9.34
CA PRO A 345 -8.90 -3.03 -10.79
C PRO A 345 -9.49 -4.31 -11.39
N VAL A 346 -9.81 -5.32 -10.56
CA VAL A 346 -10.37 -6.60 -11.00
C VAL A 346 -11.88 -6.47 -11.13
N LYS A 347 -12.39 -6.67 -12.34
CA LYS A 347 -13.79 -6.40 -12.70
C LYS A 347 -14.81 -7.13 -11.83
N SER A 348 -14.65 -8.43 -11.61
CA SER A 348 -15.59 -9.23 -10.78
C SER A 348 -15.60 -8.76 -9.32
N VAL A 349 -14.44 -8.37 -8.79
CA VAL A 349 -14.33 -7.82 -7.44
C VAL A 349 -14.99 -6.43 -7.36
N TYR A 350 -14.70 -5.55 -8.32
CA TYR A 350 -15.37 -4.25 -8.40
C TYR A 350 -16.89 -4.39 -8.43
N GLU A 351 -17.41 -5.26 -9.31
CA GLU A 351 -18.85 -5.53 -9.42
C GLU A 351 -19.44 -6.10 -8.11
N THR A 352 -18.71 -6.96 -7.41
CA THR A 352 -19.12 -7.51 -6.11
C THR A 352 -19.21 -6.41 -5.05
N MET A 353 -18.21 -5.54 -4.97
CA MET A 353 -18.16 -4.49 -3.97
C MET A 353 -19.26 -3.43 -4.18
N ILE A 354 -19.50 -2.99 -5.44
CA ILE A 354 -20.52 -1.97 -5.74
C ILE A 354 -21.97 -2.48 -5.66
N THR A 355 -22.18 -3.79 -5.67
CA THR A 355 -23.50 -4.42 -5.48
C THR A 355 -23.67 -4.99 -4.07
N GLY A 356 -22.66 -4.93 -3.25
CA GLY A 356 -22.59 -5.45 -1.88
C GLY A 356 -22.27 -4.35 -0.87
N GLU A 357 -21.06 -4.38 -0.33
CA GLU A 357 -20.63 -3.51 0.78
C GLU A 357 -20.68 -2.02 0.45
N TYR A 358 -20.34 -1.65 -0.78
CA TYR A 358 -20.33 -0.26 -1.24
C TYR A 358 -21.50 0.11 -2.16
N GLU A 359 -22.64 -0.60 -2.05
CA GLU A 359 -23.83 -0.25 -2.83
C GLU A 359 -24.29 1.19 -2.52
N GLY A 360 -24.26 2.06 -3.52
CA GLY A 360 -24.64 3.46 -3.42
C GLY A 360 -23.59 4.37 -2.76
N VAL A 361 -22.41 3.89 -2.43
CA VAL A 361 -21.32 4.69 -1.88
C VAL A 361 -20.60 5.43 -3.01
N SER A 362 -20.81 6.76 -3.07
CA SER A 362 -20.33 7.65 -4.14
C SER A 362 -18.81 7.66 -4.28
N SER A 363 -18.06 7.48 -3.19
CA SER A 363 -16.60 7.46 -3.18
C SER A 363 -16.01 6.19 -3.79
N TYR A 364 -16.72 5.07 -3.74
CA TYR A 364 -16.25 3.81 -4.32
C TYR A 364 -16.51 3.70 -5.82
N ILE A 365 -17.42 4.52 -6.35
CA ILE A 365 -17.78 4.57 -7.79
C ILE A 365 -17.28 5.91 -8.38
N PRO A 366 -15.98 6.05 -8.67
CA PRO A 366 -15.43 7.30 -9.17
C PRO A 366 -16.00 7.66 -10.55
N ASP A 367 -16.18 8.96 -10.79
CA ASP A 367 -16.59 9.48 -12.09
C ASP A 367 -15.42 9.52 -13.07
N PHE A 368 -15.26 8.47 -13.86
CA PHE A 368 -14.27 8.40 -14.93
C PHE A 368 -14.59 9.28 -16.14
N GLU A 369 -15.84 9.68 -16.30
CA GLU A 369 -16.31 10.36 -17.49
C GLU A 369 -16.08 11.88 -17.42
N ASN A 370 -15.70 12.42 -16.25
CA ASN A 370 -15.44 13.83 -16.11
C ASN A 370 -14.21 14.24 -16.96
N PRO A 371 -14.39 14.95 -18.09
CA PRO A 371 -13.31 15.29 -19.00
C PRO A 371 -12.29 16.27 -18.42
N ASN A 372 -12.63 16.89 -17.28
CA ASN A 372 -11.75 17.82 -16.59
C ASN A 372 -10.83 17.12 -15.57
N SER A 373 -11.11 15.86 -15.23
CA SER A 373 -10.22 15.08 -14.36
C SER A 373 -8.95 14.67 -15.10
N GLU A 374 -7.85 14.61 -14.38
CA GLU A 374 -6.54 14.30 -14.95
C GLU A 374 -5.80 13.28 -14.07
N ILE A 375 -4.72 12.72 -14.59
CA ILE A 375 -3.74 11.91 -13.88
C ILE A 375 -2.52 12.78 -13.63
N PHE A 376 -1.93 12.72 -12.44
CA PHE A 376 -0.67 13.40 -12.19
C PHE A 376 0.43 12.90 -13.12
N ARG A 377 1.26 13.85 -13.57
CA ARG A 377 2.44 13.57 -14.39
C ARG A 377 3.70 13.80 -13.59
N TYR A 378 4.76 13.12 -13.98
CA TYR A 378 6.06 13.41 -13.43
C TYR A 378 6.46 14.87 -13.71
N GLN A 379 6.77 15.60 -12.67
CA GLN A 379 7.22 16.99 -12.74
C GLN A 379 8.74 17.05 -12.69
N GLU A 380 9.32 17.84 -13.61
CA GLU A 380 10.75 18.14 -13.60
C GLU A 380 11.15 18.80 -12.26
N PRO A 381 12.38 18.54 -11.75
CA PRO A 381 12.81 18.99 -10.41
C PRO A 381 12.61 20.48 -10.16
N LYS A 382 12.81 21.34 -11.18
CA LYS A 382 12.62 22.79 -11.07
C LYS A 382 11.17 23.15 -10.74
N ILE A 383 10.22 22.49 -11.37
CA ILE A 383 8.79 22.75 -11.18
C ILE A 383 8.36 22.21 -9.82
N LYS A 384 8.78 20.99 -9.48
CA LYS A 384 8.53 20.39 -8.16
C LYS A 384 9.06 21.29 -7.03
N GLN A 385 10.29 21.78 -7.15
CA GLN A 385 10.86 22.71 -6.17
C GLN A 385 10.02 23.99 -6.04
N LYS A 386 9.49 24.53 -7.13
CA LYS A 386 8.63 25.70 -7.11
C LYS A 386 7.35 25.47 -6.31
N TYR A 387 6.68 24.35 -6.50
CA TYR A 387 5.49 23.98 -5.73
C TYR A 387 5.84 23.84 -4.24
N ALA A 388 6.91 23.14 -3.90
CA ALA A 388 7.35 22.96 -2.51
C ALA A 388 7.70 24.28 -1.80
N GLU A 389 8.37 25.23 -2.50
CA GLU A 389 8.67 26.55 -1.96
C GLU A 389 7.39 27.37 -1.68
N LEU A 390 6.41 27.31 -2.59
CA LEU A 390 5.14 28.02 -2.42
C LEU A 390 4.29 27.38 -1.32
N TRP A 391 4.24 26.05 -1.27
CA TRP A 391 3.56 25.30 -0.21
C TRP A 391 4.11 25.63 1.19
N THR A 392 5.44 25.66 1.31
CA THR A 392 6.10 26.06 2.56
C THR A 392 5.69 27.47 3.00
N LYS A 393 5.54 28.41 2.08
CA LYS A 393 5.04 29.77 2.39
C LYS A 393 3.60 29.77 2.86
N ILE A 394 2.72 29.00 2.17
CA ILE A 394 1.31 28.87 2.58
C ILE A 394 1.23 28.39 4.03
N LYS A 395 2.06 27.43 4.44
CA LYS A 395 2.03 26.88 5.81
C LYS A 395 2.72 27.75 6.86
N ALA A 396 3.60 28.65 6.46
CA ALA A 396 4.39 29.49 7.38
C ALA A 396 3.70 30.82 7.74
N GLU A 397 2.82 31.32 6.91
CA GLU A 397 2.03 32.55 7.15
C GLU A 397 0.79 32.26 8.00
#